data_a4f6e1a00ed2e17250fbd94605e4d11a
#
_entry.id   a4f6e1a00ed2e17250fbd94605e4d11a
#
_cell.length_a   1.000
_cell.length_b   1.000
_cell.length_c   1.000
_cell.angle_alpha   90.00
_cell.angle_beta   90.00
_cell.angle_gamma   90.00
#
_symmetry.space_group_name_H-M   'P 1'
#
loop_
_entity.id
_entity.type
_entity.pdbx_description
1 polymer ?
#
loop_
_entity_poly.entity_id
_entity_poly.type
_entity_poly.pdbx_seq_one_letter_code
_entity_poly.pdbx_strand_id
1 'polypeptide(L)'
;MRLVSLLPSATEILVKLGLEKNLIGVSHECDYPETVQSLPRLTSTRANPSLDSAGIHNSVLEVMKNAVSVYDLDVELLKSLKPDFIVTQDLCDVCAVSFSQVEEACRELLDCKIISLRPKRLGDIWDDVLSTAETLGVKPKGQQFQQEVDERVQAVRDRLADWGNERPKVLTIEWIDPIYIGGMWLPEMIDIAGGQVCLAESGQPAPIISREDLEKIEPDVVVVKPCGYKLDQTLKELDLLKTQIPWQDWGARLSTRFYLVDGNSYFNRPGPRILDSLEILAHCTHPDLFPEFGEQYASGMISLQSGLELP
;
A
#
# COMPACT_ATOMS: atom_id res chain seq x y z
N MET A 1 -8.78 27.18 4.46
CA MET A 1 -7.69 26.31 3.97
C MET A 1 -8.27 25.40 2.91
N ARG A 2 -7.67 25.37 1.73
CA ARG A 2 -8.07 24.62 0.53
C ARG A 2 -6.97 23.60 0.22
N LEU A 3 -7.29 22.31 0.24
CA LEU A 3 -6.31 21.22 0.12
C LEU A 3 -6.53 20.44 -1.17
N VAL A 4 -5.45 20.11 -1.85
CA VAL A 4 -5.42 19.16 -2.96
C VAL A 4 -4.56 17.97 -2.54
N SER A 5 -5.03 16.76 -2.84
CA SER A 5 -4.30 15.51 -2.61
C SER A 5 -4.05 14.80 -3.93
N LEU A 6 -2.79 14.51 -4.24
CA LEU A 6 -2.41 13.89 -5.53
C LEU A 6 -2.10 12.40 -5.42
N LEU A 7 -2.46 11.75 -4.30
CA LEU A 7 -2.33 10.30 -4.12
C LEU A 7 -3.27 9.79 -3.00
N PRO A 8 -3.66 8.51 -3.03
CA PRO A 8 -4.60 7.93 -2.07
C PRO A 8 -4.15 8.05 -0.60
N SER A 9 -2.88 7.75 -0.29
CA SER A 9 -2.37 7.84 1.09
C SER A 9 -2.49 9.25 1.66
N ALA A 10 -2.18 10.30 0.87
CA ALA A 10 -2.34 11.69 1.29
C ALA A 10 -3.81 12.04 1.57
N THR A 11 -4.73 11.57 0.74
CA THR A 11 -6.18 11.74 0.96
C THR A 11 -6.59 11.12 2.29
N GLU A 12 -6.19 9.88 2.56
CA GLU A 12 -6.51 9.18 3.79
C GLU A 12 -5.90 9.84 5.03
N ILE A 13 -4.67 10.36 4.93
CA ILE A 13 -4.03 11.16 5.99
C ILE A 13 -4.85 12.42 6.28
N LEU A 14 -5.22 13.18 5.27
CA LEU A 14 -5.99 14.41 5.44
C LEU A 14 -7.38 14.14 6.05
N VAL A 15 -8.04 13.07 5.63
CA VAL A 15 -9.33 12.64 6.22
C VAL A 15 -9.14 12.23 7.69
N LYS A 16 -8.13 11.42 8.01
CA LYS A 16 -7.81 11.00 9.38
C LYS A 16 -7.53 12.18 10.31
N LEU A 17 -6.91 13.22 9.77
CA LEU A 17 -6.65 14.47 10.49
C LEU A 17 -7.90 15.39 10.62
N GLY A 18 -9.06 14.95 10.10
CA GLY A 18 -10.32 15.68 10.17
C GLY A 18 -10.42 16.84 9.17
N LEU A 19 -9.61 16.81 8.10
CA LEU A 19 -9.54 17.86 7.08
C LEU A 19 -10.30 17.51 5.78
N GLU A 20 -11.17 16.51 5.81
CA GLU A 20 -11.96 16.07 4.65
C GLU A 20 -12.71 17.22 3.97
N LYS A 21 -13.37 18.09 4.75
CA LYS A 21 -14.12 19.25 4.24
C LYS A 21 -13.25 20.32 3.59
N ASN A 22 -11.94 20.23 3.77
CA ASN A 22 -10.97 21.14 3.17
C ASN A 22 -10.45 20.64 1.83
N LEU A 23 -10.67 19.34 1.50
CA LEU A 23 -10.32 18.76 0.22
C LEU A 23 -11.17 19.35 -0.89
N ILE A 24 -10.53 19.86 -1.94
CA ILE A 24 -11.16 20.49 -3.09
C ILE A 24 -10.81 19.79 -4.41
N GLY A 25 -9.91 18.83 -4.38
CA GLY A 25 -9.51 18.02 -5.52
C GLY A 25 -8.57 16.90 -5.09
N VAL A 26 -8.65 15.77 -5.79
CA VAL A 26 -7.94 14.55 -5.46
C VAL A 26 -7.37 13.88 -6.71
N SER A 27 -6.48 12.88 -6.53
CA SER A 27 -6.03 11.99 -7.60
C SER A 27 -7.17 11.10 -8.11
N HIS A 28 -7.07 10.63 -9.35
CA HIS A 28 -8.01 9.68 -9.93
C HIS A 28 -8.08 8.34 -9.16
N GLU A 29 -7.02 7.99 -8.44
CA GLU A 29 -6.93 6.76 -7.62
C GLU A 29 -7.52 6.90 -6.21
N CYS A 30 -7.91 8.11 -5.79
CA CYS A 30 -8.48 8.33 -4.47
C CYS A 30 -9.92 7.82 -4.40
N ASP A 31 -10.14 6.68 -3.80
CA ASP A 31 -11.43 5.98 -3.69
C ASP A 31 -11.95 5.86 -2.26
N TYR A 32 -11.12 6.21 -1.27
CA TYR A 32 -11.46 6.09 0.14
C TYR A 32 -11.17 7.40 0.92
N PRO A 33 -12.09 7.80 1.83
CA PRO A 33 -13.46 7.29 1.98
C PRO A 33 -14.33 7.57 0.75
N GLU A 34 -15.49 6.94 0.65
CA GLU A 34 -16.39 7.07 -0.51
C GLU A 34 -16.76 8.54 -0.82
N THR A 35 -16.83 9.38 0.20
CA THR A 35 -17.16 10.81 0.11
C THR A 35 -16.22 11.60 -0.80
N VAL A 36 -14.93 11.22 -0.89
CA VAL A 36 -13.96 11.92 -1.75
C VAL A 36 -14.12 11.61 -3.24
N GLN A 37 -14.93 10.60 -3.58
CA GLN A 37 -15.14 10.19 -4.97
C GLN A 37 -15.88 11.26 -5.79
N SER A 38 -16.63 12.14 -5.15
CA SER A 38 -17.33 13.25 -5.80
C SER A 38 -16.45 14.47 -6.10
N LEU A 39 -15.20 14.49 -5.60
CA LEU A 39 -14.30 15.62 -5.78
C LEU A 39 -13.67 15.64 -7.19
N PRO A 40 -13.27 16.83 -7.70
CA PRO A 40 -12.54 16.97 -8.94
C PRO A 40 -11.31 16.08 -9.00
N ARG A 41 -11.11 15.37 -10.14
CA ARG A 41 -9.95 14.49 -10.37
C ARG A 41 -8.87 15.27 -11.10
N LEU A 42 -7.71 15.39 -10.47
CA LEU A 42 -6.58 16.20 -10.96
C LEU A 42 -5.54 15.41 -11.72
N THR A 43 -5.63 14.08 -11.67
CA THR A 43 -4.64 13.22 -12.33
C THR A 43 -5.32 12.19 -13.23
N SER A 44 -4.56 11.67 -14.20
CA SER A 44 -4.93 10.51 -15.00
C SER A 44 -3.69 9.63 -15.25
N THR A 45 -3.89 8.36 -15.57
CA THR A 45 -2.77 7.46 -15.89
C THR A 45 -2.52 7.41 -17.40
N ARG A 46 -1.24 7.31 -17.79
CA ARG A 46 -0.78 7.03 -19.16
C ARG A 46 -0.60 5.53 -19.40
N ALA A 47 -0.41 4.75 -18.33
CA ALA A 47 -0.37 3.31 -18.44
C ALA A 47 -1.77 2.73 -18.67
N ASN A 48 -1.87 1.56 -19.27
CA ASN A 48 -3.15 0.90 -19.50
C ASN A 48 -3.51 -0.02 -18.31
N PRO A 49 -4.42 0.38 -17.41
CA PRO A 49 -4.76 -0.40 -16.21
C PRO A 49 -5.72 -1.57 -16.52
N SER A 50 -6.17 -1.74 -17.76
CA SER A 50 -7.12 -2.81 -18.15
C SER A 50 -6.42 -4.09 -18.62
N LEU A 51 -5.09 -4.09 -18.66
CA LEU A 51 -4.29 -5.25 -19.00
C LEU A 51 -4.09 -6.15 -17.78
N ASP A 52 -3.55 -7.35 -18.01
CA ASP A 52 -3.04 -8.22 -16.94
C ASP A 52 -1.75 -7.64 -16.33
N SER A 53 -1.23 -8.28 -15.29
CA SER A 53 -0.06 -7.79 -14.55
C SER A 53 1.18 -7.63 -15.45
N ALA A 54 1.44 -8.56 -16.37
CA ALA A 54 2.53 -8.46 -17.34
C ALA A 54 2.32 -7.28 -18.30
N GLY A 55 1.10 -7.11 -18.80
CA GLY A 55 0.74 -6.03 -19.71
C GLY A 55 0.83 -4.66 -19.02
N ILE A 56 0.35 -4.52 -17.79
CA ILE A 56 0.48 -3.28 -17.01
C ILE A 56 1.95 -2.95 -16.78
N HIS A 57 2.75 -3.93 -16.34
CA HIS A 57 4.19 -3.74 -16.13
C HIS A 57 4.88 -3.23 -17.40
N ASN A 58 4.64 -3.88 -18.54
CA ASN A 58 5.22 -3.45 -19.81
C ASN A 58 4.73 -2.06 -20.23
N SER A 59 3.45 -1.74 -20.03
CA SER A 59 2.88 -0.42 -20.32
C SER A 59 3.56 0.68 -19.49
N VAL A 60 3.79 0.42 -18.19
CA VAL A 60 4.54 1.33 -17.32
C VAL A 60 5.97 1.54 -17.83
N LEU A 61 6.70 0.46 -18.16
CA LEU A 61 8.06 0.55 -18.68
C LEU A 61 8.13 1.33 -20.01
N GLU A 62 7.12 1.17 -20.88
CA GLU A 62 7.05 1.91 -22.14
C GLU A 62 6.84 3.41 -21.91
N VAL A 63 5.92 3.76 -21.02
CA VAL A 63 5.69 5.16 -20.62
C VAL A 63 6.98 5.77 -20.04
N MET A 64 7.65 5.08 -19.13
CA MET A 64 8.88 5.56 -18.47
C MET A 64 10.06 5.75 -19.41
N LYS A 65 10.09 5.07 -20.56
CA LYS A 65 11.11 5.34 -21.61
C LYS A 65 10.94 6.70 -22.28
N ASN A 66 9.71 7.22 -22.34
CA ASN A 66 9.36 8.38 -23.15
C ASN A 66 8.82 9.57 -22.34
N ALA A 67 8.54 9.38 -21.05
CA ALA A 67 7.95 10.38 -20.18
C ALA A 67 8.59 10.41 -18.77
N VAL A 68 8.49 11.54 -18.11
CA VAL A 68 9.01 11.76 -16.74
C VAL A 68 8.11 11.10 -15.69
N SER A 69 6.85 10.81 -16.02
CA SER A 69 5.86 10.25 -15.09
C SER A 69 4.85 9.37 -15.80
N VAL A 70 4.37 8.34 -15.10
CA VAL A 70 3.25 7.49 -15.52
C VAL A 70 1.91 8.22 -15.43
N TYR A 71 1.86 9.34 -14.74
CA TYR A 71 0.64 10.13 -14.52
C TYR A 71 0.71 11.50 -15.14
N ASP A 72 -0.43 11.98 -15.62
CA ASP A 72 -0.66 13.37 -16.04
C ASP A 72 -1.30 14.16 -14.91
N LEU A 73 -0.93 15.44 -14.80
CA LEU A 73 -1.56 16.42 -13.92
C LEU A 73 -2.37 17.41 -14.75
N ASP A 74 -3.64 17.60 -14.39
CA ASP A 74 -4.47 18.69 -14.96
C ASP A 74 -4.11 20.02 -14.29
N VAL A 75 -3.12 20.68 -14.87
CA VAL A 75 -2.58 21.95 -14.35
C VAL A 75 -3.62 23.09 -14.42
N GLU A 76 -4.46 23.11 -15.44
CA GLU A 76 -5.48 24.17 -15.57
C GLU A 76 -6.58 24.01 -14.51
N LEU A 77 -7.03 22.78 -14.26
CA LEU A 77 -7.96 22.50 -13.17
C LEU A 77 -7.32 22.85 -11.82
N LEU A 78 -6.06 22.45 -11.59
CA LEU A 78 -5.32 22.77 -10.37
C LEU A 78 -5.27 24.28 -10.12
N LYS A 79 -4.93 25.08 -11.15
CA LYS A 79 -4.92 26.54 -11.09
C LYS A 79 -6.30 27.12 -10.78
N SER A 80 -7.35 26.57 -11.38
CA SER A 80 -8.73 27.03 -11.14
C SER A 80 -9.19 26.80 -9.70
N LEU A 81 -8.72 25.72 -9.10
CA LEU A 81 -9.03 25.33 -7.72
C LEU A 81 -8.32 26.23 -6.68
N LYS A 82 -7.21 26.87 -7.02
CA LYS A 82 -6.44 27.76 -6.13
C LYS A 82 -6.21 27.15 -4.74
N PRO A 83 -5.48 26.03 -4.63
CA PRO A 83 -5.20 25.42 -3.34
C PRO A 83 -4.22 26.25 -2.51
N ASP A 84 -4.36 26.20 -1.19
CA ASP A 84 -3.37 26.70 -0.25
C ASP A 84 -2.23 25.68 -0.07
N PHE A 85 -2.58 24.37 -0.12
CA PHE A 85 -1.61 23.28 0.00
C PHE A 85 -1.93 22.18 -1.02
N ILE A 86 -0.86 21.60 -1.56
CA ILE A 86 -0.85 20.37 -2.35
C ILE A 86 -0.10 19.30 -1.57
N VAL A 87 -0.75 18.16 -1.29
CA VAL A 87 -0.10 17.02 -0.66
C VAL A 87 0.21 15.97 -1.73
N THR A 88 1.47 15.61 -1.86
CA THR A 88 1.98 14.67 -2.88
C THR A 88 3.08 13.82 -2.28
N GLN A 89 3.76 13.00 -3.10
CA GLN A 89 4.95 12.26 -2.70
C GLN A 89 6.13 12.54 -3.62
N ASP A 90 7.32 12.26 -3.10
CA ASP A 90 8.58 12.25 -3.85
C ASP A 90 9.35 10.96 -3.49
N LEU A 91 8.70 9.82 -3.70
CA LEU A 91 9.24 8.50 -3.36
C LEU A 91 9.41 7.62 -4.60
N CYS A 92 8.46 7.67 -5.52
CA CYS A 92 8.38 6.77 -6.67
C CYS A 92 7.71 7.48 -7.83
N ASP A 93 8.41 7.56 -8.97
CA ASP A 93 7.88 8.18 -10.21
C ASP A 93 6.78 7.33 -10.88
N VAL A 94 6.55 6.10 -10.38
CA VAL A 94 5.54 5.17 -10.89
C VAL A 94 4.23 5.24 -10.11
N CYS A 95 4.28 5.72 -8.85
CA CYS A 95 3.14 5.64 -7.94
C CYS A 95 2.36 6.95 -7.79
N ALA A 96 2.88 8.06 -8.33
CA ALA A 96 2.23 9.37 -8.32
C ALA A 96 2.75 10.25 -9.45
N VAL A 97 2.13 11.43 -9.61
CA VAL A 97 2.65 12.49 -10.49
C VAL A 97 4.06 12.86 -10.06
N SER A 98 4.96 13.12 -11.03
CA SER A 98 6.33 13.50 -10.70
C SER A 98 6.37 14.78 -9.86
N PHE A 99 7.23 14.79 -8.85
CA PHE A 99 7.35 15.93 -7.95
C PHE A 99 7.73 17.23 -8.68
N SER A 100 8.57 17.13 -9.72
CA SER A 100 8.96 18.27 -10.54
C SER A 100 7.79 18.94 -11.29
N GLN A 101 6.81 18.15 -11.77
CA GLN A 101 5.60 18.70 -12.39
C GLN A 101 4.72 19.44 -11.38
N VAL A 102 4.62 18.90 -10.17
CA VAL A 102 3.87 19.56 -9.07
C VAL A 102 4.55 20.86 -8.65
N GLU A 103 5.90 20.87 -8.53
CA GLU A 103 6.65 22.11 -8.22
C GLU A 103 6.47 23.17 -9.29
N GLU A 104 6.55 22.79 -10.57
CA GLU A 104 6.36 23.74 -11.66
C GLU A 104 4.96 24.35 -11.66
N ALA A 105 3.92 23.52 -11.51
CA ALA A 105 2.55 23.98 -11.40
C ALA A 105 2.34 24.87 -10.15
N CYS A 106 2.96 24.53 -9.02
CA CYS A 106 2.87 25.32 -7.79
C CYS A 106 3.56 26.69 -7.89
N ARG A 107 4.66 26.81 -8.67
CA ARG A 107 5.33 28.12 -8.89
C ARG A 107 4.44 29.14 -9.60
N GLU A 108 3.47 28.70 -10.37
CA GLU A 108 2.50 29.58 -11.03
C GLU A 108 1.33 29.96 -10.11
N LEU A 109 1.21 29.33 -8.93
CA LEU A 109 0.19 29.61 -7.94
C LEU A 109 0.77 30.48 -6.83
N LEU A 110 0.20 31.68 -6.64
CA LEU A 110 0.58 32.56 -5.55
C LEU A 110 0.22 31.91 -4.21
N ASP A 111 1.21 31.82 -3.30
CA ASP A 111 1.07 31.31 -1.94
C ASP A 111 0.74 29.82 -1.76
N CYS A 112 0.76 28.99 -2.82
CA CYS A 112 0.59 27.54 -2.70
C CYS A 112 1.83 26.87 -2.09
N LYS A 113 1.62 25.96 -1.15
CA LYS A 113 2.69 25.18 -0.50
C LYS A 113 2.55 23.70 -0.81
N ILE A 114 3.68 23.01 -0.92
CA ILE A 114 3.73 21.56 -1.15
C ILE A 114 4.10 20.86 0.15
N ILE A 115 3.35 19.81 0.49
CA ILE A 115 3.70 18.82 1.51
C ILE A 115 4.08 17.55 0.75
N SER A 116 5.32 17.10 0.88
CA SER A 116 5.84 15.90 0.21
C SER A 116 6.03 14.77 1.19
N LEU A 117 5.34 13.66 0.97
CA LEU A 117 5.45 12.43 1.75
C LEU A 117 6.59 11.58 1.19
N ARG A 118 7.43 10.98 2.05
CA ARG A 118 8.61 10.20 1.62
C ARG A 118 8.86 8.95 2.46
N PRO A 119 7.84 8.14 2.76
CA PRO A 119 8.01 7.03 3.68
C PRO A 119 8.73 5.87 3.00
N LYS A 120 9.86 5.43 3.56
CA LYS A 120 10.58 4.21 3.17
C LYS A 120 10.41 3.09 4.20
N ARG A 121 10.23 3.46 5.45
CA ARG A 121 10.07 2.57 6.60
C ARG A 121 8.73 2.81 7.29
N LEU A 122 8.34 1.90 8.15
CA LEU A 122 7.06 2.00 8.87
C LEU A 122 6.99 3.28 9.73
N GLY A 123 8.07 3.62 10.41
CA GLY A 123 8.15 4.85 11.21
C GLY A 123 7.97 6.13 10.39
N ASP A 124 8.50 6.16 9.17
CA ASP A 124 8.37 7.34 8.28
C ASP A 124 6.91 7.65 7.95
N ILE A 125 6.04 6.60 7.87
CA ILE A 125 4.60 6.78 7.61
C ILE A 125 3.96 7.58 8.77
N TRP A 126 4.34 7.25 10.00
CA TRP A 126 3.84 7.96 11.18
C TRP A 126 4.35 9.39 11.26
N ASP A 127 5.64 9.58 10.95
CA ASP A 127 6.27 10.89 10.87
C ASP A 127 5.64 11.77 9.80
N ASP A 128 5.28 11.22 8.64
CA ASP A 128 4.56 11.93 7.58
C ASP A 128 3.17 12.41 8.04
N VAL A 129 2.42 11.60 8.81
CA VAL A 129 1.13 12.02 9.39
C VAL A 129 1.33 13.14 10.40
N LEU A 130 2.32 13.01 11.30
CA LEU A 130 2.61 14.02 12.33
C LEU A 130 3.06 15.35 11.73
N SER A 131 3.99 15.32 10.76
CA SER A 131 4.50 16.52 10.10
C SER A 131 3.43 17.21 9.26
N THR A 132 2.57 16.44 8.59
CA THR A 132 1.39 16.96 7.88
C THR A 132 0.44 17.65 8.85
N ALA A 133 0.14 17.03 10.00
CA ALA A 133 -0.74 17.60 11.03
C ALA A 133 -0.16 18.90 11.61
N GLU A 134 1.15 18.96 11.82
CA GLU A 134 1.82 20.17 12.33
C GLU A 134 1.79 21.31 11.28
N THR A 135 2.12 20.98 10.03
CA THR A 135 2.13 21.95 8.92
C THR A 135 0.74 22.55 8.66
N LEU A 136 -0.31 21.75 8.80
CA LEU A 136 -1.70 22.17 8.57
C LEU A 136 -2.38 22.74 9.84
N GLY A 137 -1.65 22.86 10.96
CA GLY A 137 -2.15 23.46 12.20
C GLY A 137 -3.14 22.57 12.98
N VAL A 138 -3.13 21.26 12.75
CA VAL A 138 -4.00 20.29 13.43
C VAL A 138 -3.20 19.27 14.25
N LYS A 139 -2.08 19.71 14.84
CA LYS A 139 -1.15 18.89 15.64
C LYS A 139 -1.85 17.95 16.65
N PRO A 140 -2.91 18.36 17.40
CA PRO A 140 -3.59 17.44 18.32
C PRO A 140 -4.19 16.20 17.63
N LYS A 141 -4.60 16.32 16.36
CA LYS A 141 -5.12 15.18 15.58
C LYS A 141 -4.01 14.22 15.19
N GLY A 142 -2.83 14.72 14.83
CA GLY A 142 -1.64 13.89 14.61
C GLY A 142 -1.23 13.13 15.87
N GLN A 143 -1.24 13.80 17.03
CA GLN A 143 -0.93 13.17 18.32
C GLN A 143 -1.96 12.08 18.68
N GLN A 144 -3.25 12.32 18.43
CA GLN A 144 -4.29 11.31 18.62
C GLN A 144 -4.07 10.08 17.72
N PHE A 145 -3.66 10.29 16.47
CA PHE A 145 -3.31 9.20 15.56
C PHE A 145 -2.08 8.44 16.05
N GLN A 146 -1.03 9.11 16.52
CA GLN A 146 0.16 8.44 17.07
C GLN A 146 -0.19 7.56 18.28
N GLN A 147 -1.07 8.03 19.16
CA GLN A 147 -1.56 7.21 20.27
C GLN A 147 -2.28 5.95 19.79
N GLU A 148 -3.13 6.05 18.76
CA GLU A 148 -3.79 4.89 18.14
C GLU A 148 -2.77 3.91 17.54
N VAL A 149 -1.71 4.42 16.90
CA VAL A 149 -0.60 3.58 16.40
C VAL A 149 0.04 2.81 17.53
N ASP A 150 0.42 3.50 18.60
CA ASP A 150 1.10 2.89 19.74
C ASP A 150 0.21 1.82 20.40
N GLU A 151 -1.07 2.10 20.60
CA GLU A 151 -2.05 1.16 21.20
C GLU A 151 -2.24 -0.09 20.34
N ARG A 152 -2.46 0.06 19.01
CA ARG A 152 -2.71 -1.09 18.11
C ARG A 152 -1.45 -1.94 17.91
N VAL A 153 -0.30 -1.32 17.73
CA VAL A 153 0.99 -2.03 17.61
C VAL A 153 1.31 -2.77 18.89
N GLN A 154 1.11 -2.12 20.06
CA GLN A 154 1.38 -2.75 21.35
C GLN A 154 0.43 -3.91 21.62
N ALA A 155 -0.84 -3.81 21.26
CA ALA A 155 -1.81 -4.90 21.42
C ALA A 155 -1.40 -6.17 20.64
N VAL A 156 -0.85 -6.01 19.42
CA VAL A 156 -0.32 -7.15 18.65
C VAL A 156 0.90 -7.75 19.36
N ARG A 157 1.84 -6.91 19.81
CA ARG A 157 3.06 -7.37 20.49
C ARG A 157 2.78 -8.10 21.82
N ASP A 158 1.87 -7.58 22.62
CA ASP A 158 1.51 -8.17 23.92
C ASP A 158 0.95 -9.58 23.75
N ARG A 159 0.07 -9.77 22.77
CA ARG A 159 -0.50 -11.10 22.49
C ARG A 159 0.55 -12.09 21.96
N LEU A 160 1.48 -11.62 21.12
CA LEU A 160 2.58 -12.46 20.64
C LEU A 160 3.56 -12.85 21.77
N ALA A 161 3.78 -11.99 22.74
CA ALA A 161 4.67 -12.26 23.86
C ALA A 161 4.19 -13.46 24.71
N ASP A 162 2.87 -13.68 24.81
CA ASP A 162 2.25 -14.78 25.51
C ASP A 162 2.15 -16.08 24.68
N TRP A 163 2.32 -16.00 23.34
CA TRP A 163 2.12 -17.12 22.43
C TRP A 163 3.31 -18.06 22.31
N GLY A 164 4.53 -17.56 22.47
CA GLY A 164 5.76 -18.33 22.33
C GLY A 164 6.77 -17.74 21.35
N ASN A 165 7.77 -18.54 20.97
CA ASN A 165 8.87 -18.06 20.13
C ASN A 165 8.79 -18.49 18.66
N GLU A 166 7.70 -19.13 18.23
CA GLU A 166 7.55 -19.54 16.83
C GLU A 166 7.33 -18.31 15.94
N ARG A 167 8.21 -18.17 14.94
CA ARG A 167 8.15 -17.09 13.96
C ARG A 167 8.00 -17.69 12.56
N PRO A 168 6.77 -17.82 12.04
CA PRO A 168 6.53 -18.31 10.69
C PRO A 168 7.28 -17.47 9.65
N LYS A 169 7.84 -18.13 8.65
CA LYS A 169 8.47 -17.47 7.50
C LYS A 169 7.39 -16.90 6.58
N VAL A 170 7.38 -15.60 6.41
CA VAL A 170 6.36 -14.87 5.65
C VAL A 170 6.94 -14.31 4.37
N LEU A 171 6.34 -14.66 3.24
CA LEU A 171 6.58 -14.06 1.94
C LEU A 171 5.39 -13.17 1.57
N THR A 172 5.63 -11.92 1.22
CA THR A 172 4.61 -11.03 0.66
C THR A 172 4.88 -10.81 -0.82
N ILE A 173 3.87 -10.95 -1.67
CA ILE A 173 3.93 -10.73 -3.13
C ILE A 173 3.11 -9.49 -3.45
N GLU A 174 3.73 -8.47 -4.06
CA GLU A 174 3.06 -7.21 -4.41
C GLU A 174 2.91 -6.96 -5.90
N TRP A 175 3.37 -7.89 -6.75
CA TRP A 175 3.07 -7.96 -8.18
C TRP A 175 3.22 -9.38 -8.70
N ILE A 176 2.46 -9.75 -9.74
CA ILE A 176 2.34 -11.15 -10.19
C ILE A 176 3.28 -11.47 -11.34
N ASP A 177 3.39 -10.59 -12.35
CA ASP A 177 4.29 -10.82 -13.48
C ASP A 177 4.95 -9.49 -13.93
N PRO A 178 6.28 -9.36 -13.75
CA PRO A 178 7.16 -10.28 -12.99
C PRO A 178 6.84 -10.29 -11.49
N ILE A 179 7.29 -11.31 -10.76
CA ILE A 179 7.09 -11.37 -9.31
C ILE A 179 7.89 -10.26 -8.62
N TYR A 180 7.18 -9.33 -7.95
CA TYR A 180 7.76 -8.43 -6.96
C TYR A 180 7.38 -8.90 -5.57
N ILE A 181 8.33 -8.92 -4.65
CA ILE A 181 8.07 -9.17 -3.23
C ILE A 181 8.03 -7.85 -2.47
N GLY A 182 7.27 -7.84 -1.36
CA GLY A 182 7.03 -6.61 -0.60
C GLY A 182 8.30 -6.06 0.05
N GLY A 183 8.63 -4.81 -0.29
CA GLY A 183 9.76 -4.06 0.25
C GLY A 183 9.34 -2.96 1.22
N MET A 184 10.13 -1.87 1.29
CA MET A 184 9.86 -0.67 2.09
C MET A 184 9.55 -0.99 3.57
N TRP A 185 8.34 -0.70 4.04
CA TRP A 185 7.85 -0.91 5.41
C TRP A 185 7.37 -2.34 5.71
N LEU A 186 7.20 -3.18 4.67
CA LEU A 186 6.65 -4.54 4.84
C LEU A 186 7.49 -5.44 5.75
N PRO A 187 8.84 -5.48 5.66
CA PRO A 187 9.65 -6.29 6.56
C PRO A 187 9.44 -5.94 8.05
N GLU A 188 9.28 -4.65 8.37
CA GLU A 188 9.01 -4.22 9.74
C GLU A 188 7.62 -4.63 10.21
N MET A 189 6.62 -4.58 9.33
CA MET A 189 5.27 -5.05 9.63
C MET A 189 5.24 -6.56 9.88
N ILE A 190 5.97 -7.35 9.09
CA ILE A 190 6.12 -8.80 9.28
C ILE A 190 6.76 -9.09 10.65
N ASP A 191 7.79 -8.33 11.02
CA ASP A 191 8.44 -8.47 12.33
C ASP A 191 7.48 -8.18 13.49
N ILE A 192 6.71 -7.09 13.42
CA ILE A 192 5.69 -6.72 14.42
C ILE A 192 4.58 -7.78 14.48
N ALA A 193 4.17 -8.34 13.35
CA ALA A 193 3.18 -9.41 13.26
C ALA A 193 3.70 -10.79 13.75
N GLY A 194 4.94 -10.87 14.27
CA GLY A 194 5.53 -12.09 14.80
C GLY A 194 6.06 -13.04 13.72
N GLY A 195 6.20 -12.60 12.48
CA GLY A 195 6.76 -13.39 11.38
C GLY A 195 8.26 -13.18 11.18
N GLN A 196 8.87 -14.05 10.38
CA GLN A 196 10.21 -13.90 9.84
C GLN A 196 10.09 -13.57 8.34
N VAL A 197 10.64 -12.44 7.91
CA VAL A 197 10.59 -12.02 6.51
C VAL A 197 11.42 -12.92 5.59
N CYS A 198 10.89 -13.23 4.40
CA CYS A 198 11.61 -13.91 3.32
C CYS A 198 12.08 -12.90 2.26
N LEU A 199 13.36 -12.91 1.93
CA LEU A 199 13.99 -12.27 0.76
C LEU A 199 13.87 -10.73 0.64
N ALA A 200 13.29 -10.02 1.61
CA ALA A 200 13.12 -8.57 1.56
C ALA A 200 13.91 -7.86 2.65
N GLU A 201 14.29 -6.61 2.41
CA GLU A 201 15.00 -5.76 3.36
C GLU A 201 14.20 -4.49 3.65
N SER A 202 14.16 -4.09 4.93
CA SER A 202 13.46 -2.89 5.37
C SER A 202 14.05 -1.63 4.73
N GLY A 203 13.17 -0.74 4.27
CA GLY A 203 13.55 0.53 3.66
C GLY A 203 14.06 0.43 2.21
N GLN A 204 14.17 -0.79 1.66
CA GLN A 204 14.56 -1.00 0.26
C GLN A 204 13.33 -1.15 -0.64
N PRO A 205 13.42 -0.72 -1.90
CA PRO A 205 12.35 -0.96 -2.87
C PRO A 205 12.02 -2.43 -3.03
N ALA A 206 10.79 -2.74 -3.41
CA ALA A 206 10.34 -4.08 -3.73
C ALA A 206 11.22 -4.72 -4.83
N PRO A 207 11.95 -5.81 -4.55
CA PRO A 207 12.78 -6.46 -5.56
C PRO A 207 11.95 -7.38 -6.46
N ILE A 208 12.37 -7.48 -7.73
CA ILE A 208 11.93 -8.55 -8.63
C ILE A 208 12.69 -9.82 -8.23
N ILE A 209 11.96 -10.93 -8.06
CA ILE A 209 12.56 -12.21 -7.67
C ILE A 209 12.34 -13.23 -8.78
N SER A 210 13.39 -13.98 -9.09
CA SER A 210 13.31 -15.09 -10.06
C SER A 210 12.60 -16.30 -9.44
N ARG A 211 11.97 -17.11 -10.29
CA ARG A 211 11.42 -18.39 -9.85
C ARG A 211 12.47 -19.28 -9.19
N GLU A 212 13.70 -19.28 -9.73
CA GLU A 212 14.82 -20.05 -9.17
C GLU A 212 15.15 -19.65 -7.73
N ASP A 213 15.04 -18.36 -7.39
CA ASP A 213 15.27 -17.89 -6.02
C ASP A 213 14.08 -18.22 -5.11
N LEU A 214 12.85 -18.20 -5.64
CA LEU A 214 11.67 -18.64 -4.91
C LEU A 214 11.71 -20.14 -4.59
N GLU A 215 12.29 -20.97 -5.45
CA GLU A 215 12.48 -22.41 -5.21
C GLU A 215 13.46 -22.74 -4.08
N LYS A 216 14.31 -21.77 -3.68
CA LYS A 216 15.27 -21.93 -2.58
C LYS A 216 14.69 -21.63 -1.20
N ILE A 217 13.49 -21.06 -1.13
CA ILE A 217 12.85 -20.69 0.14
C ILE A 217 11.68 -21.62 0.48
N GLU A 218 11.38 -21.71 1.75
CA GLU A 218 10.29 -22.51 2.32
C GLU A 218 9.43 -21.61 3.19
N PRO A 219 8.48 -20.85 2.60
CA PRO A 219 7.61 -19.97 3.36
C PRO A 219 6.51 -20.77 4.08
N ASP A 220 6.22 -20.42 5.34
CA ASP A 220 5.07 -20.93 6.08
C ASP A 220 3.78 -20.19 5.69
N VAL A 221 3.93 -18.92 5.28
CA VAL A 221 2.83 -18.02 4.90
C VAL A 221 3.19 -17.24 3.64
N VAL A 222 2.28 -17.20 2.69
CA VAL A 222 2.37 -16.34 1.50
C VAL A 222 1.18 -15.40 1.46
N VAL A 223 1.42 -14.10 1.46
CA VAL A 223 0.39 -13.05 1.35
C VAL A 223 0.54 -12.35 0.00
N VAL A 224 -0.44 -12.55 -0.86
CA VAL A 224 -0.49 -11.97 -2.21
C VAL A 224 -1.38 -10.73 -2.20
N LYS A 225 -0.79 -9.58 -2.49
CA LYS A 225 -1.43 -8.26 -2.36
C LYS A 225 -0.98 -7.31 -3.48
N PRO A 226 -1.27 -7.60 -4.77
CA PRO A 226 -0.76 -6.83 -5.89
C PRO A 226 -1.16 -5.37 -5.79
N CYS A 227 -0.21 -4.46 -6.01
CA CYS A 227 -0.41 -3.02 -5.85
C CYS A 227 -1.54 -2.51 -6.77
N GLY A 228 -2.55 -1.85 -6.17
CA GLY A 228 -3.70 -1.33 -6.89
C GLY A 228 -4.76 -2.37 -7.30
N TYR A 229 -4.53 -3.66 -7.08
CA TYR A 229 -5.50 -4.71 -7.41
C TYR A 229 -6.49 -4.94 -6.25
N LYS A 230 -7.78 -4.97 -6.60
CA LYS A 230 -8.80 -5.54 -5.73
C LYS A 230 -8.75 -7.06 -5.77
N LEU A 231 -9.41 -7.72 -4.81
CA LEU A 231 -9.44 -9.18 -4.73
C LEU A 231 -9.90 -9.86 -6.02
N ASP A 232 -10.92 -9.33 -6.68
CA ASP A 232 -11.46 -9.90 -7.92
C ASP A 232 -10.45 -9.84 -9.09
N GLN A 233 -9.58 -8.84 -9.12
CA GLN A 233 -8.50 -8.73 -10.10
C GLN A 233 -7.40 -9.76 -9.82
N THR A 234 -6.99 -9.89 -8.54
CA THR A 234 -6.01 -10.91 -8.14
C THR A 234 -6.51 -12.32 -8.41
N LEU A 235 -7.81 -12.60 -8.18
CA LEU A 235 -8.42 -13.89 -8.46
C LEU A 235 -8.41 -14.25 -9.96
N LYS A 236 -8.57 -13.28 -10.85
CA LYS A 236 -8.49 -13.50 -12.31
C LYS A 236 -7.10 -13.95 -12.76
N GLU A 237 -6.07 -13.56 -12.03
CA GLU A 237 -4.68 -13.93 -12.32
C GLU A 237 -4.14 -15.06 -11.43
N LEU A 238 -5.00 -15.74 -10.67
CA LEU A 238 -4.57 -16.80 -9.76
C LEU A 238 -3.85 -17.94 -10.48
N ASP A 239 -4.30 -18.33 -11.67
CA ASP A 239 -3.67 -19.39 -12.43
C ASP A 239 -2.29 -18.95 -12.97
N LEU A 240 -2.15 -17.68 -13.37
CA LEU A 240 -0.85 -17.12 -13.72
C LEU A 240 0.07 -17.13 -12.49
N LEU A 241 -0.39 -16.64 -11.34
CA LEU A 241 0.39 -16.65 -10.10
C LEU A 241 0.89 -18.05 -9.76
N LYS A 242 0.03 -19.10 -9.86
CA LYS A 242 0.41 -20.50 -9.61
C LYS A 242 1.55 -20.97 -10.52
N THR A 243 1.67 -20.42 -11.73
CA THR A 243 2.79 -20.75 -12.64
C THR A 243 4.07 -20.00 -12.31
N GLN A 244 3.96 -18.80 -11.73
CA GLN A 244 5.11 -17.94 -11.42
C GLN A 244 5.85 -18.37 -10.14
N ILE A 245 5.16 -19.00 -9.19
CA ILE A 245 5.73 -19.42 -7.90
C ILE A 245 5.71 -20.95 -7.76
N PRO A 246 6.47 -21.56 -6.84
CA PRO A 246 6.47 -22.99 -6.55
C PRO A 246 5.19 -23.43 -5.80
N TRP A 247 4.01 -23.10 -6.33
CA TRP A 247 2.71 -23.26 -5.67
C TRP A 247 2.45 -24.67 -5.15
N GLN A 248 2.70 -25.69 -5.99
CA GLN A 248 2.42 -27.08 -5.61
C GLN A 248 3.38 -27.58 -4.54
N ASP A 249 4.68 -27.24 -4.65
CA ASP A 249 5.67 -27.64 -3.66
C ASP A 249 5.37 -27.01 -2.30
N TRP A 250 5.09 -25.73 -2.28
CA TRP A 250 4.77 -25.03 -1.04
C TRP A 250 3.47 -25.53 -0.42
N GLY A 251 2.40 -25.70 -1.21
CA GLY A 251 1.10 -26.15 -0.72
C GLY A 251 1.09 -27.61 -0.27
N ALA A 252 1.60 -28.53 -1.12
CA ALA A 252 1.51 -29.96 -0.86
C ALA A 252 2.59 -30.48 0.09
N ARG A 253 3.84 -29.99 -0.04
CA ARG A 253 4.98 -30.49 0.73
C ARG A 253 5.21 -29.72 2.03
N LEU A 254 5.01 -28.39 2.02
CA LEU A 254 5.32 -27.53 3.14
C LEU A 254 4.09 -27.12 3.96
N SER A 255 2.89 -27.41 3.47
CA SER A 255 1.63 -26.94 4.08
C SER A 255 1.57 -25.42 4.24
N THR A 256 2.17 -24.69 3.31
CA THR A 256 2.17 -23.22 3.29
C THR A 256 0.73 -22.68 3.24
N ARG A 257 0.44 -21.71 4.06
CA ARG A 257 -0.83 -20.98 4.03
C ARG A 257 -0.77 -19.86 3.01
N PHE A 258 -1.77 -19.77 2.15
CA PHE A 258 -1.87 -18.72 1.13
C PHE A 258 -3.03 -17.79 1.43
N TYR A 259 -2.78 -16.48 1.36
CA TYR A 259 -3.79 -15.46 1.48
C TYR A 259 -3.73 -14.53 0.28
N LEU A 260 -4.90 -14.21 -0.29
CA LEU A 260 -5.06 -13.11 -1.22
C LEU A 260 -5.64 -11.93 -0.46
N VAL A 261 -5.06 -10.76 -0.60
CA VAL A 261 -5.52 -9.54 0.07
C VAL A 261 -5.73 -8.44 -0.95
N ASP A 262 -6.75 -7.61 -0.74
CA ASP A 262 -7.02 -6.41 -1.53
C ASP A 262 -5.82 -5.44 -1.45
N GLY A 263 -4.97 -5.49 -2.49
CA GLY A 263 -3.76 -4.66 -2.58
C GLY A 263 -4.05 -3.20 -2.95
N ASN A 264 -5.29 -2.88 -3.36
CA ASN A 264 -5.72 -1.50 -3.55
C ASN A 264 -6.03 -0.82 -2.21
N SER A 265 -6.64 -1.55 -1.27
CA SER A 265 -7.05 -1.00 0.01
C SER A 265 -5.97 -1.08 1.08
N TYR A 266 -5.13 -2.14 1.04
CA TYR A 266 -4.19 -2.46 2.11
C TYR A 266 -2.74 -2.55 1.60
N PHE A 267 -1.78 -2.39 2.52
CA PHE A 267 -0.34 -2.56 2.35
C PHE A 267 0.37 -1.52 1.47
N ASN A 268 -0.22 -1.12 0.34
CA ASN A 268 0.45 -0.34 -0.70
C ASN A 268 0.16 1.17 -0.62
N ARG A 269 -0.63 1.60 0.36
CA ARG A 269 -0.94 3.01 0.64
C ARG A 269 -0.33 3.41 1.98
N PRO A 270 0.85 4.06 2.00
CA PRO A 270 1.50 4.46 3.25
C PRO A 270 0.71 5.58 3.94
N GLY A 271 -0.21 5.19 4.79
CA GLY A 271 -1.15 6.07 5.48
C GLY A 271 -1.84 5.35 6.64
N PRO A 272 -2.95 5.89 7.16
CA PRO A 272 -3.60 5.38 8.38
C PRO A 272 -4.01 3.90 8.32
N ARG A 273 -4.41 3.39 7.13
CA ARG A 273 -4.83 1.98 6.96
C ARG A 273 -3.67 0.97 6.94
N ILE A 274 -2.42 1.42 7.09
CA ILE A 274 -1.30 0.52 7.36
C ILE A 274 -1.47 -0.21 8.69
N LEU A 275 -2.19 0.36 9.66
CA LEU A 275 -2.56 -0.34 10.90
C LEU A 275 -3.52 -1.52 10.62
N ASP A 276 -4.49 -1.34 9.73
CA ASP A 276 -5.37 -2.42 9.30
C ASP A 276 -4.58 -3.52 8.58
N SER A 277 -3.62 -3.12 7.75
CA SER A 277 -2.71 -4.04 7.05
C SER A 277 -1.83 -4.83 8.02
N LEU A 278 -1.40 -4.21 9.12
CA LEU A 278 -0.64 -4.89 10.19
C LEU A 278 -1.51 -5.96 10.88
N GLU A 279 -2.77 -5.66 11.19
CA GLU A 279 -3.71 -6.60 11.80
C GLU A 279 -4.04 -7.76 10.86
N ILE A 280 -4.26 -7.49 9.57
CA ILE A 280 -4.40 -8.51 8.53
C ILE A 280 -3.17 -9.43 8.52
N LEU A 281 -1.98 -8.84 8.54
CA LEU A 281 -0.73 -9.60 8.53
C LEU A 281 -0.55 -10.43 9.80
N ALA A 282 -0.93 -9.90 10.97
CA ALA A 282 -0.92 -10.64 12.23
C ALA A 282 -1.84 -11.88 12.16
N HIS A 283 -3.06 -11.72 11.61
CA HIS A 283 -3.95 -12.86 11.36
C HIS A 283 -3.35 -13.86 10.36
N CYS A 284 -2.83 -13.40 9.22
CA CYS A 284 -2.22 -14.32 8.25
C CYS A 284 -1.06 -15.12 8.85
N THR A 285 -0.29 -14.48 9.72
CA THR A 285 0.88 -15.10 10.37
C THR A 285 0.47 -16.04 11.51
N HIS A 286 -0.49 -15.64 12.34
CA HIS A 286 -0.97 -16.37 13.51
C HIS A 286 -2.51 -16.39 13.60
N PRO A 287 -3.20 -17.13 12.70
CA PRO A 287 -4.67 -17.07 12.61
C PRO A 287 -5.39 -17.49 13.89
N ASP A 288 -4.84 -18.45 14.64
CA ASP A 288 -5.43 -18.91 15.90
C ASP A 288 -5.28 -17.89 17.03
N LEU A 289 -4.29 -17.00 16.93
CA LEU A 289 -4.04 -15.95 17.92
C LEU A 289 -4.87 -14.69 17.64
N PHE A 290 -5.14 -14.39 16.37
CA PHE A 290 -5.85 -13.19 15.92
C PHE A 290 -7.07 -13.52 15.04
N PRO A 291 -8.01 -14.41 15.50
CA PRO A 291 -9.17 -14.80 14.67
C PRO A 291 -10.10 -13.63 14.37
N GLU A 292 -10.25 -12.67 15.28
CA GLU A 292 -11.09 -11.48 15.09
C GLU A 292 -10.64 -10.59 13.93
N PHE A 293 -9.34 -10.52 13.66
CA PHE A 293 -8.84 -9.76 12.49
C PHE A 293 -9.23 -10.44 11.17
N GLY A 294 -9.25 -11.79 11.16
CA GLY A 294 -9.78 -12.54 10.02
C GLY A 294 -11.25 -12.23 9.74
N GLU A 295 -12.07 -12.13 10.78
CA GLU A 295 -13.49 -11.77 10.68
C GLU A 295 -13.67 -10.30 10.27
N GLN A 296 -12.93 -9.38 10.90
CA GLN A 296 -13.01 -7.94 10.67
C GLN A 296 -12.66 -7.58 9.22
N TYR A 297 -11.64 -8.23 8.64
CA TYR A 297 -11.15 -7.94 7.29
C TYR A 297 -11.56 -8.97 6.24
N ALA A 298 -12.56 -9.81 6.52
CA ALA A 298 -13.02 -10.88 5.63
C ALA A 298 -13.43 -10.40 4.23
N SER A 299 -13.93 -9.16 4.11
CA SER A 299 -14.30 -8.58 2.79
C SER A 299 -13.08 -8.22 1.93
N GLY A 300 -11.92 -8.05 2.54
CA GLY A 300 -10.66 -7.65 1.87
C GLY A 300 -9.61 -8.76 1.81
N MET A 301 -9.93 -9.97 2.29
CA MET A 301 -8.97 -11.07 2.37
C MET A 301 -9.63 -12.42 2.10
N ILE A 302 -8.92 -13.30 1.40
CA ILE A 302 -9.32 -14.69 1.14
C ILE A 302 -8.18 -15.62 1.57
N SER A 303 -8.49 -16.61 2.42
CA SER A 303 -7.57 -17.70 2.71
C SER A 303 -7.78 -18.81 1.68
N LEU A 304 -6.69 -19.20 0.99
CA LEU A 304 -6.70 -20.32 0.06
C LEU A 304 -6.17 -21.57 0.78
N GLN A 305 -7.02 -22.56 0.95
CA GLN A 305 -6.57 -23.86 1.47
C GLN A 305 -5.74 -24.58 0.41
N SER A 306 -4.59 -25.13 0.83
CA SER A 306 -3.74 -25.94 -0.05
C SER A 306 -4.54 -27.14 -0.58
N GLY A 307 -4.80 -27.16 -1.89
CA GLY A 307 -5.46 -28.27 -2.58
C GLY A 307 -6.93 -28.06 -2.97
N LEU A 308 -7.51 -26.88 -2.74
CA LEU A 308 -8.90 -26.62 -3.15
C LEU A 308 -8.97 -25.76 -4.43
N GLU A 309 -9.76 -26.27 -5.39
CA GLU A 309 -10.45 -25.44 -6.36
C GLU A 309 -11.30 -24.42 -5.58
N LEU A 310 -11.37 -23.18 -6.08
CA LEU A 310 -12.19 -22.11 -5.49
C LEU A 310 -13.63 -22.61 -5.28
N PRO A 311 -14.29 -22.19 -4.19
CA PRO A 311 -15.70 -22.49 -3.96
C PRO A 311 -16.62 -21.94 -5.04
#